data_402e32c05595519a34f51dfe41d9ce4c
#
_entry.id   402e32c05595519a34f51dfe41d9ce4c
#
_cell.length_a   1.000
_cell.length_b   1.000
_cell.length_c   1.000
_cell.angle_alpha   90.00
_cell.angle_beta   90.00
_cell.angle_gamma   90.00
#
_symmetry.space_group_name_H-M   'P 1'
#
loop_
_entity.id
_entity.type
_entity.pdbx_description
1 polymer ?
#
loop_
_entity_poly.entity_id
_entity_poly.type
_entity_poly.pdbx_seq_one_letter_code
_entity_poly.pdbx_strand_id
1 'polypeptide(L)'
;MTNQTHQSKKAELIIEAAENRASAAQKNVGENVGNQERKVVRFTLSQEEYAIDAHFIHSIRDTEQDNLTIFSLPGVPEYIVGVINLRGEIISVINLKVFFSLPNENQGEITKIIIVECADMRVGFLVDSVHGIADFPLSDIQSSMSTIEKIKSDYLDGEYFQAEDSTNSNATVIGIIDIEAVLTAEMEQRLQPSAY
;
A
#
# COMPACT_ATOMS: atom_id res chain seq x y z
N MET A 1 -17.37 -25.52 4.18
CA MET A 1 -18.31 -24.39 4.32
C MET A 1 -17.86 -23.30 5.31
N THR A 2 -16.83 -23.52 6.11
CA THR A 2 -16.39 -22.58 7.17
C THR A 2 -15.46 -21.45 6.71
N ASN A 3 -14.83 -21.58 5.54
CA ASN A 3 -13.80 -20.62 5.09
C ASN A 3 -14.38 -19.35 4.44
N GLN A 4 -15.50 -19.45 3.74
CA GLN A 4 -16.18 -18.30 3.11
C GLN A 4 -16.76 -17.31 4.13
N THR A 5 -17.29 -17.82 5.25
CA THR A 5 -17.87 -16.97 6.29
C THR A 5 -16.80 -16.15 7.04
N HIS A 6 -15.58 -16.68 7.13
CA HIS A 6 -14.48 -15.99 7.82
C HIS A 6 -13.88 -14.88 6.95
N GLN A 7 -13.80 -15.09 5.63
CA GLN A 7 -13.32 -14.08 4.68
C GLN A 7 -14.33 -12.94 4.50
N SER A 8 -15.63 -13.26 4.44
CA SER A 8 -16.69 -12.24 4.38
C SER A 8 -16.67 -11.33 5.60
N LYS A 9 -16.47 -11.91 6.80
CA LYS A 9 -16.38 -11.13 8.03
C LYS A 9 -15.15 -10.23 8.11
N LYS A 10 -14.02 -10.64 7.49
CA LYS A 10 -12.82 -9.80 7.40
C LYS A 10 -13.01 -8.63 6.43
N ALA A 11 -13.67 -8.85 5.30
CA ALA A 11 -14.00 -7.78 4.36
C ALA A 11 -14.92 -6.73 5.02
N GLU A 12 -15.94 -7.16 5.78
CA GLU A 12 -16.82 -6.26 6.52
C GLU A 12 -16.05 -5.42 7.55
N LEU A 13 -15.07 -6.00 8.26
CA LEU A 13 -14.24 -5.27 9.23
C LEU A 13 -13.36 -4.22 8.58
N ILE A 14 -12.83 -4.48 7.38
CA ILE A 14 -12.03 -3.51 6.63
C ILE A 14 -12.91 -2.34 6.16
N ILE A 15 -14.12 -2.64 5.66
CA ILE A 15 -15.08 -1.63 5.22
C ILE A 15 -15.53 -0.77 6.42
N GLU A 16 -15.83 -1.39 7.56
CA GLU A 16 -16.20 -0.68 8.79
C GLU A 16 -15.05 0.22 9.31
N ALA A 17 -13.81 -0.24 9.21
CA ALA A 17 -12.63 0.54 9.56
C ALA A 17 -12.47 1.78 8.64
N ALA A 18 -12.70 1.61 7.33
CA ALA A 18 -12.67 2.70 6.34
C ALA A 18 -13.77 3.73 6.59
N GLU A 19 -15.00 3.29 6.88
CA GLU A 19 -16.13 4.18 7.20
C GLU A 19 -15.90 4.97 8.49
N ASN A 20 -15.35 4.33 9.52
CA ASN A 20 -15.02 4.98 10.78
C ASN A 20 -13.91 6.04 10.62
N ARG A 21 -12.94 5.82 9.72
CA ARG A 21 -11.90 6.80 9.40
C ARG A 21 -12.43 7.99 8.62
N ALA A 22 -13.25 7.74 7.60
CA ALA A 22 -13.91 8.82 6.85
C ALA A 22 -14.73 9.72 7.80
N SER A 23 -15.40 9.13 8.78
CA SER A 23 -16.16 9.86 9.80
C SER A 23 -15.25 10.61 10.80
N ALA A 24 -14.08 10.07 11.13
CA ALA A 24 -13.09 10.70 12.00
C ALA A 24 -12.37 11.86 11.29
N ALA A 25 -12.05 11.71 10.01
CA ALA A 25 -11.47 12.76 9.19
C ALA A 25 -12.41 13.98 9.04
N GLN A 26 -13.72 13.75 8.91
CA GLN A 26 -14.73 14.82 8.85
C GLN A 26 -14.93 15.55 10.20
N LYS A 27 -14.66 14.92 11.34
CA LYS A 27 -14.80 15.54 12.67
C LYS A 27 -13.62 16.43 13.08
N ASN A 28 -12.44 16.26 12.48
CA ASN A 28 -11.22 17.01 12.82
C ASN A 28 -10.98 18.27 11.96
N VAL A 29 -11.92 18.67 11.10
CA VAL A 29 -11.79 19.83 10.22
C VAL A 29 -12.11 21.16 10.94
N GLY A 30 -11.78 21.30 12.18
CA GLY A 30 -12.23 22.49 12.92
C GLY A 30 -11.25 23.17 13.86
N GLU A 31 -10.02 22.72 14.12
CA GLU A 31 -9.08 23.52 14.94
C GLU A 31 -7.63 23.03 14.78
N ASN A 32 -6.73 23.92 14.31
CA ASN A 32 -5.27 23.73 14.22
C ASN A 32 -4.71 22.93 13.03
N VAL A 33 -5.11 23.22 11.81
CA VAL A 33 -4.54 22.58 10.59
C VAL A 33 -3.08 23.01 10.31
N GLY A 34 -2.59 24.07 10.93
CA GLY A 34 -1.28 24.67 10.59
C GLY A 34 -0.03 23.92 11.04
N ASN A 35 -0.15 22.79 11.79
CA ASN A 35 1.02 22.07 12.31
C ASN A 35 0.78 20.56 12.47
N GLN A 36 -0.14 19.98 11.70
CA GLN A 36 -0.37 18.53 11.72
C GLN A 36 0.40 17.88 10.57
N GLU A 37 1.13 16.82 10.89
CA GLU A 37 1.93 16.05 9.95
C GLU A 37 1.42 14.62 9.89
N ARG A 38 1.48 14.04 8.70
CA ARG A 38 1.21 12.62 8.45
C ARG A 38 2.53 11.89 8.32
N LYS A 39 2.76 10.93 9.19
CA LYS A 39 3.96 10.09 9.15
C LYS A 39 3.77 8.96 8.15
N VAL A 40 4.67 8.88 7.17
CA VAL A 40 4.59 7.92 6.07
C VAL A 40 5.91 7.18 5.88
N VAL A 41 5.84 6.00 5.24
CA VAL A 41 7.00 5.30 4.68
C VAL A 41 7.01 5.52 3.18
N ARG A 42 8.11 6.09 2.66
CA ARG A 42 8.30 6.34 1.22
C ARG A 42 8.98 5.15 0.56
N PHE A 43 8.57 4.83 -0.66
CA PHE A 43 9.13 3.74 -1.46
C PHE A 43 8.94 4.01 -2.95
N THR A 44 9.63 3.23 -3.80
CA THR A 44 9.56 3.36 -5.26
C THR A 44 8.85 2.16 -5.88
N LEU A 45 8.01 2.43 -6.86
CA LEU A 45 7.47 1.48 -7.82
C LEU A 45 7.68 2.01 -9.23
N SER A 46 8.37 1.27 -10.10
CA SER A 46 8.59 1.64 -11.52
C SER A 46 9.07 3.07 -11.72
N GLN A 47 10.07 3.50 -10.94
CA GLN A 47 10.71 4.83 -10.98
C GLN A 47 9.86 5.99 -10.38
N GLU A 48 8.66 5.74 -9.92
CA GLU A 48 7.83 6.74 -9.23
C GLU A 48 7.83 6.51 -7.74
N GLU A 49 7.72 7.60 -6.98
CA GLU A 49 7.65 7.55 -5.53
C GLU A 49 6.22 7.47 -5.04
N TYR A 50 6.03 6.60 -4.07
CA TYR A 50 4.78 6.40 -3.36
C TYR A 50 5.04 6.40 -1.86
N ALA A 51 3.97 6.52 -1.10
CA ALA A 51 4.01 6.46 0.34
C ALA A 51 2.87 5.61 0.90
N ILE A 52 3.09 5.04 2.07
CA ILE A 52 2.08 4.37 2.89
C ILE A 52 2.11 5.03 4.27
N ASP A 53 0.94 5.27 4.84
CA ASP A 53 0.84 5.77 6.21
C ASP A 53 1.55 4.81 7.19
N ALA A 54 2.43 5.37 8.01
CA ALA A 54 3.31 4.58 8.88
C ALA A 54 2.56 3.73 9.91
N HIS A 55 1.33 4.08 10.25
CA HIS A 55 0.55 3.30 11.22
C HIS A 55 0.11 1.92 10.69
N PHE A 56 0.08 1.72 9.35
CA PHE A 56 -0.15 0.39 8.77
C PHE A 56 1.11 -0.47 8.73
N ILE A 57 2.29 0.11 8.91
CA ILE A 57 3.54 -0.61 8.74
C ILE A 57 3.83 -1.47 9.96
N HIS A 58 3.80 -2.79 9.77
CA HIS A 58 4.24 -3.73 10.77
C HIS A 58 5.77 -3.87 10.77
N SER A 59 6.38 -4.07 9.60
CA SER A 59 7.83 -4.14 9.44
C SER A 59 8.25 -4.04 7.98
N ILE A 60 9.52 -3.70 7.75
CA ILE A 60 10.15 -3.72 6.43
C ILE A 60 11.20 -4.83 6.43
N ARG A 61 11.25 -5.64 5.36
CA ARG A 61 12.13 -6.79 5.21
C ARG A 61 12.94 -6.68 3.93
N ASP A 62 14.11 -7.27 3.99
CA ASP A 62 14.96 -7.51 2.83
C ASP A 62 15.07 -9.02 2.64
N THR A 63 14.65 -9.52 1.45
CA THR A 63 14.60 -10.97 1.23
C THR A 63 16.00 -11.61 1.29
N GLU A 64 17.03 -10.91 0.83
CA GLU A 64 18.40 -11.41 0.84
C GLU A 64 19.01 -11.33 2.26
N GLN A 65 18.95 -10.15 2.89
CA GLN A 65 19.56 -9.93 4.19
C GLN A 65 18.87 -10.73 5.31
N ASP A 66 17.54 -10.88 5.22
CA ASP A 66 16.72 -11.61 6.19
C ASP A 66 16.61 -13.11 5.86
N ASN A 67 17.24 -13.59 4.76
CA ASN A 67 17.11 -14.97 4.28
C ASN A 67 15.66 -15.42 4.11
N LEU A 68 14.81 -14.53 3.62
CA LEU A 68 13.39 -14.82 3.40
C LEU A 68 13.19 -15.48 2.03
N THR A 69 12.57 -16.65 2.04
CA THR A 69 12.16 -17.34 0.81
C THR A 69 10.69 -17.10 0.54
N ILE A 70 10.37 -16.66 -0.68
CA ILE A 70 8.99 -16.56 -1.16
C ILE A 70 8.62 -17.90 -1.79
N PHE A 71 7.62 -18.58 -1.24
CA PHE A 71 7.08 -19.83 -1.76
C PHE A 71 5.90 -19.54 -2.69
N SER A 72 6.07 -19.81 -3.98
CA SER A 72 5.02 -19.61 -4.97
C SER A 72 3.82 -20.51 -4.71
N LEU A 73 2.62 -20.02 -4.98
CA LEU A 73 1.36 -20.73 -4.83
C LEU A 73 0.74 -20.98 -6.21
N PRO A 74 0.31 -22.21 -6.54
CA PRO A 74 -0.41 -22.46 -7.78
C PRO A 74 -1.87 -21.95 -7.71
N GLY A 75 -2.39 -21.48 -8.84
CA GLY A 75 -3.81 -21.10 -8.94
C GLY A 75 -4.21 -19.82 -8.24
N VAL A 76 -3.25 -18.95 -7.91
CA VAL A 76 -3.51 -17.61 -7.39
C VAL A 76 -3.39 -16.56 -8.50
N PRO A 77 -3.98 -15.37 -8.37
CA PRO A 77 -3.77 -14.26 -9.28
C PRO A 77 -2.28 -13.91 -9.46
N GLU A 78 -1.91 -13.41 -10.64
CA GLU A 78 -0.51 -13.13 -11.01
C GLU A 78 0.19 -12.13 -10.05
N TYR A 79 -0.56 -11.18 -9.50
CA TYR A 79 -0.01 -10.22 -8.55
C TYR A 79 0.36 -10.84 -7.19
N ILE A 80 -0.13 -12.07 -6.88
CA ILE A 80 0.29 -12.81 -5.68
C ILE A 80 1.54 -13.62 -6.01
N VAL A 81 2.69 -13.13 -5.58
CA VAL A 81 3.99 -13.77 -5.82
C VAL A 81 4.10 -15.10 -5.07
N GLY A 82 3.48 -15.18 -3.91
CA GLY A 82 3.51 -16.35 -3.06
C GLY A 82 3.31 -16.03 -1.59
N VAL A 83 3.93 -16.81 -0.72
CA VAL A 83 3.90 -16.60 0.74
C VAL A 83 5.30 -16.64 1.33
N ILE A 84 5.48 -15.93 2.43
CA ILE A 84 6.67 -16.02 3.29
C ILE A 84 6.28 -16.56 4.65
N ASN A 85 7.24 -17.20 5.32
CA ASN A 85 7.12 -17.55 6.73
C ASN A 85 7.90 -16.51 7.55
N LEU A 86 7.20 -15.71 8.33
CA LEU A 86 7.81 -14.76 9.23
C LEU A 86 7.54 -15.17 10.68
N ARG A 87 8.55 -15.76 11.33
CA ARG A 87 8.46 -16.20 12.73
C ARG A 87 7.29 -17.15 13.02
N GLY A 88 6.96 -18.04 12.08
CA GLY A 88 5.87 -19.00 12.21
C GLY A 88 4.52 -18.50 11.67
N GLU A 89 4.41 -17.25 11.27
CA GLU A 89 3.24 -16.70 10.60
C GLU A 89 3.41 -16.76 9.08
N ILE A 90 2.38 -17.23 8.37
CA ILE A 90 2.36 -17.28 6.91
C ILE A 90 1.73 -16.00 6.38
N ILE A 91 2.51 -15.21 5.64
CA ILE A 91 2.11 -13.91 5.10
C ILE A 91 2.10 -13.98 3.58
N SER A 92 0.98 -13.59 2.97
CA SER A 92 0.87 -13.46 1.50
C SER A 92 1.71 -12.29 1.01
N VAL A 93 2.40 -12.46 -0.13
CA VAL A 93 3.20 -11.40 -0.75
C VAL A 93 2.58 -11.00 -2.07
N ILE A 94 2.29 -9.71 -2.20
CA ILE A 94 1.68 -9.06 -3.36
C ILE A 94 2.74 -8.21 -4.06
N ASN A 95 2.88 -8.37 -5.37
CA ASN A 95 3.66 -7.46 -6.21
C ASN A 95 2.77 -6.27 -6.59
N LEU A 96 3.02 -5.13 -5.98
CA LEU A 96 2.23 -3.91 -6.23
C LEU A 96 2.33 -3.42 -7.68
N LYS A 97 3.46 -3.64 -8.37
CA LYS A 97 3.59 -3.27 -9.79
C LYS A 97 2.60 -4.07 -10.65
N VAL A 98 2.51 -5.37 -10.43
CA VAL A 98 1.57 -6.24 -11.15
C VAL A 98 0.13 -5.89 -10.77
N PHE A 99 -0.14 -5.67 -9.49
CA PHE A 99 -1.47 -5.31 -8.99
C PHE A 99 -2.00 -4.02 -9.63
N PHE A 100 -1.15 -2.99 -9.73
CA PHE A 100 -1.50 -1.71 -10.35
C PHE A 100 -1.31 -1.69 -11.88
N SER A 101 -0.85 -2.79 -12.48
CA SER A 101 -0.52 -2.87 -13.92
C SER A 101 0.54 -1.84 -14.37
N LEU A 102 1.51 -1.56 -13.49
CA LEU A 102 2.60 -0.65 -13.79
C LEU A 102 3.63 -1.30 -14.73
N PRO A 103 4.34 -0.50 -15.56
CA PRO A 103 5.39 -1.03 -16.41
C PRO A 103 6.49 -1.70 -15.59
N ASN A 104 6.93 -2.88 -16.01
CA ASN A 104 8.02 -3.60 -15.35
C ASN A 104 9.35 -3.30 -16.08
N GLU A 105 9.77 -2.03 -16.05
CA GLU A 105 10.95 -1.56 -16.80
C GLU A 105 12.29 -1.95 -16.19
N ASN A 106 12.32 -2.22 -14.89
CA ASN A 106 13.53 -2.64 -14.18
C ASN A 106 13.42 -4.10 -13.76
N GLN A 107 14.19 -4.96 -14.44
CA GLN A 107 14.41 -6.36 -14.04
C GLN A 107 15.46 -6.50 -12.91
N GLY A 108 15.65 -5.48 -12.07
CA GLY A 108 16.45 -5.64 -10.86
C GLY A 108 15.77 -6.61 -9.89
N GLU A 109 16.57 -7.36 -9.15
CA GLU A 109 16.03 -8.21 -8.08
C GLU A 109 15.28 -7.32 -7.08
N ILE A 110 13.97 -7.53 -6.99
CA ILE A 110 13.12 -6.83 -6.04
C ILE A 110 13.27 -7.58 -4.71
N THR A 111 13.94 -6.96 -3.78
CA THR A 111 14.29 -7.60 -2.49
C THR A 111 13.57 -7.00 -1.30
N LYS A 112 12.82 -5.91 -1.47
CA LYS A 112 12.16 -5.20 -0.36
C LYS A 112 10.69 -5.60 -0.24
N ILE A 113 10.30 -5.98 0.97
CA ILE A 113 8.91 -6.29 1.33
C ILE A 113 8.49 -5.38 2.47
N ILE A 114 7.46 -4.56 2.24
CA ILE A 114 6.79 -3.79 3.29
C ILE A 114 5.66 -4.67 3.83
N ILE A 115 5.73 -5.08 5.08
CA ILE A 115 4.66 -5.82 5.74
C ILE A 115 3.71 -4.83 6.36
N VAL A 116 2.49 -4.81 5.86
CA VAL A 116 1.40 -3.99 6.36
C VAL A 116 0.45 -4.83 7.22
N GLU A 117 -0.15 -4.17 8.21
CA GLU A 117 -1.16 -4.76 9.07
C GLU A 117 -2.41 -3.87 9.04
N CYS A 118 -3.54 -4.46 8.70
CA CYS A 118 -4.84 -3.80 8.67
C CYS A 118 -5.92 -4.82 9.07
N ALA A 119 -6.79 -4.46 10.02
CA ALA A 119 -7.89 -5.29 10.51
C ALA A 119 -7.47 -6.75 10.85
N ASP A 120 -6.39 -6.92 11.61
CA ASP A 120 -5.80 -8.22 12.00
C ASP A 120 -5.27 -9.06 10.82
N MET A 121 -5.16 -8.49 9.64
CA MET A 121 -4.58 -9.13 8.47
C MET A 121 -3.21 -8.55 8.16
N ARG A 122 -2.22 -9.43 7.91
CA ARG A 122 -0.88 -9.05 7.47
C ARG A 122 -0.66 -9.46 6.04
N VAL A 123 -0.15 -8.51 5.24
CA VAL A 123 0.20 -8.73 3.84
C VAL A 123 1.56 -8.10 3.56
N GLY A 124 2.39 -8.76 2.80
CA GLY A 124 3.66 -8.23 2.33
C GLY A 124 3.49 -7.57 0.96
N PHE A 125 3.91 -6.32 0.82
CA PHE A 125 3.98 -5.61 -0.45
C PHE A 125 5.39 -5.61 -0.98
N LEU A 126 5.59 -6.26 -2.13
CA LEU A 126 6.86 -6.28 -2.83
C LEU A 126 7.04 -4.95 -3.57
N VAL A 127 8.14 -4.25 -3.27
CA VAL A 127 8.45 -2.90 -3.80
C VAL A 127 9.90 -2.84 -4.31
N ASP A 128 10.21 -1.87 -5.19
CA ASP A 128 11.54 -1.76 -5.76
C ASP A 128 12.58 -1.27 -4.75
N SER A 129 12.25 -0.23 -3.99
CA SER A 129 13.12 0.30 -2.93
C SER A 129 12.31 0.98 -1.84
N VAL A 130 12.91 1.13 -0.65
CA VAL A 130 12.32 1.86 0.48
C VAL A 130 13.25 2.99 0.88
N HIS A 131 12.73 4.21 0.97
CA HIS A 131 13.49 5.42 1.29
C HIS A 131 13.45 5.80 2.77
N GLY A 132 12.59 5.12 3.57
CA GLY A 132 12.43 5.36 4.98
C GLY A 132 11.19 6.18 5.34
N ILE A 133 11.19 6.71 6.57
CA ILE A 133 10.06 7.45 7.15
C ILE A 133 10.21 8.93 6.82
N ALA A 134 9.10 9.57 6.49
CA ALA A 134 8.98 11.01 6.30
C ALA A 134 7.72 11.53 6.98
N ASP A 135 7.73 12.83 7.32
CA ASP A 135 6.58 13.53 7.85
C ASP A 135 6.06 14.49 6.77
N PHE A 136 4.81 14.30 6.34
CA PHE A 136 4.16 15.13 5.34
C PHE A 136 3.19 16.10 6.02
N PRO A 137 3.38 17.44 5.88
CA PRO A 137 2.40 18.40 6.35
C PRO A 137 1.03 18.14 5.73
N LEU A 138 -0.01 18.08 6.55
CA LEU A 138 -1.38 17.84 6.04
C LEU A 138 -1.85 18.92 5.08
N SER A 139 -1.33 20.15 5.22
CA SER A 139 -1.60 21.27 4.31
C SER A 139 -1.15 21.02 2.87
N ASP A 140 -0.13 20.19 2.69
CA ASP A 140 0.53 19.93 1.41
C ASP A 140 0.04 18.61 0.76
N ILE A 141 -0.89 17.91 1.44
CA ILE A 141 -1.56 16.73 0.93
C ILE A 141 -2.87 17.16 0.29
N GLN A 142 -3.03 16.86 -0.98
CA GLN A 142 -4.26 17.10 -1.72
C GLN A 142 -5.03 15.80 -1.91
N SER A 143 -6.35 15.87 -1.83
CA SER A 143 -7.20 14.75 -2.22
C SER A 143 -6.91 14.43 -3.68
N SER A 144 -6.74 13.15 -4.00
CA SER A 144 -6.33 12.66 -5.32
C SER A 144 -7.12 13.35 -6.45
N MET A 145 -6.43 14.18 -7.22
CA MET A 145 -6.92 14.81 -8.44
C MET A 145 -6.18 14.29 -9.67
N SER A 146 -5.89 12.99 -9.72
CA SER A 146 -5.37 12.29 -10.90
C SER A 146 -4.11 12.90 -11.55
N THR A 147 -3.21 13.47 -10.78
CA THR A 147 -1.89 13.87 -11.29
C THR A 147 -1.03 12.62 -11.53
N ILE A 148 -1.26 11.56 -10.78
CA ILE A 148 -0.63 10.25 -10.95
C ILE A 148 -1.52 9.42 -11.89
N GLU A 149 -1.17 9.39 -13.18
CA GLU A 149 -1.96 8.68 -14.19
C GLU A 149 -1.83 7.15 -14.12
N LYS A 150 -0.78 6.63 -13.48
CA LYS A 150 -0.45 5.19 -13.51
C LYS A 150 -1.21 4.35 -12.49
N ILE A 151 -1.63 4.92 -11.37
CA ILE A 151 -2.45 4.24 -10.37
C ILE A 151 -3.84 4.86 -10.36
N LYS A 152 -4.88 4.03 -10.34
CA LYS A 152 -6.26 4.53 -10.25
C LYS A 152 -6.44 5.31 -8.94
N SER A 153 -7.13 6.43 -9.03
CA SER A 153 -7.44 7.30 -7.89
C SER A 153 -8.09 6.57 -6.71
N ASP A 154 -8.83 5.49 -6.99
CA ASP A 154 -9.51 4.66 -5.99
C ASP A 154 -8.54 3.96 -5.01
N TYR A 155 -7.25 3.86 -5.37
CA TYR A 155 -6.20 3.29 -4.52
C TYR A 155 -5.29 4.34 -3.88
N LEU A 156 -5.62 5.63 -4.04
CA LEU A 156 -4.86 6.74 -3.47
C LEU A 156 -5.69 7.49 -2.43
N ASP A 157 -5.14 7.65 -1.24
CA ASP A 157 -5.72 8.46 -0.16
C ASP A 157 -5.36 9.95 -0.29
N GLY A 158 -4.41 10.26 -1.18
CA GLY A 158 -4.01 11.63 -1.51
C GLY A 158 -2.69 11.69 -2.27
N GLU A 159 -2.32 12.89 -2.65
CA GLU A 159 -1.07 13.22 -3.32
C GLU A 159 -0.33 14.30 -2.53
N TYR A 160 0.95 14.04 -2.22
CA TYR A 160 1.83 15.01 -1.58
C TYR A 160 2.71 15.68 -2.63
N PHE A 161 2.73 17.01 -2.63
CA PHE A 161 3.54 17.81 -3.54
C PHE A 161 4.79 18.28 -2.82
N GLN A 162 5.92 17.66 -3.11
CA GLN A 162 7.20 18.08 -2.59
C GLN A 162 7.75 19.20 -3.47
N ALA A 163 7.82 20.43 -2.92
CA ALA A 163 8.55 21.51 -3.57
C ALA A 163 10.04 21.18 -3.54
N GLU A 164 10.66 21.06 -4.71
CA GLU A 164 12.12 20.96 -4.79
C GLU A 164 12.77 22.31 -4.52
N ASP A 165 13.99 22.26 -3.94
CA ASP A 165 14.84 23.43 -3.74
C ASP A 165 15.02 24.22 -5.05
N SER A 166 15.16 25.52 -4.93
CA SER A 166 15.11 26.64 -5.89
C SER A 166 15.90 26.49 -7.22
N THR A 167 16.38 25.29 -7.58
CA THR A 167 17.16 25.02 -8.79
C THR A 167 16.52 24.08 -9.81
N ASN A 168 15.44 23.36 -9.45
CA ASN A 168 14.74 22.46 -10.37
C ASN A 168 13.22 22.72 -10.32
N SER A 169 12.65 23.01 -11.49
CA SER A 169 11.26 23.47 -11.65
C SER A 169 10.20 22.36 -11.63
N ASN A 170 10.56 21.13 -11.30
CA ASN A 170 9.63 20.01 -11.29
C ASN A 170 9.31 19.60 -9.86
N ALA A 171 8.10 19.91 -9.39
CA ALA A 171 7.59 19.38 -8.15
C ALA A 171 7.48 17.84 -8.26
N THR A 172 8.06 17.12 -7.30
CA THR A 172 7.87 15.67 -7.21
C THR A 172 6.50 15.41 -6.57
N VAL A 173 5.67 14.62 -7.24
CA VAL A 173 4.37 14.19 -6.72
C VAL A 173 4.52 12.80 -6.15
N ILE A 174 4.12 12.62 -4.88
CA ILE A 174 4.17 11.34 -4.18
C ILE A 174 2.75 10.89 -3.87
N GLY A 175 2.32 9.76 -4.46
CA GLY A 175 1.02 9.18 -4.19
C GLY A 175 0.98 8.46 -2.85
N ILE A 176 0.00 8.76 -2.03
CA ILE A 176 -0.22 8.07 -0.76
C ILE A 176 -1.21 6.95 -1.01
N ILE A 177 -0.74 5.70 -0.89
CA ILE A 177 -1.56 4.51 -1.18
C ILE A 177 -2.56 4.27 -0.05
N ASP A 178 -3.80 4.08 -0.42
CA ASP A 178 -4.87 3.63 0.46
C ASP A 178 -4.78 2.11 0.66
N ILE A 179 -4.26 1.70 1.81
CA ILE A 179 -4.07 0.28 2.15
C ILE A 179 -5.40 -0.45 2.27
N GLU A 180 -6.42 0.20 2.81
CA GLU A 180 -7.75 -0.41 2.99
C GLU A 180 -8.40 -0.69 1.64
N ALA A 181 -8.30 0.26 0.70
CA ALA A 181 -8.81 0.09 -0.66
C ALA A 181 -8.07 -1.03 -1.42
N VAL A 182 -6.73 -1.07 -1.32
CA VAL A 182 -5.91 -2.13 -1.95
C VAL A 182 -6.27 -3.51 -1.41
N LEU A 183 -6.37 -3.67 -0.08
CA LEU A 183 -6.67 -4.96 0.53
C LEU A 183 -8.12 -5.39 0.26
N THR A 184 -9.07 -4.45 0.22
CA THR A 184 -10.46 -4.74 -0.16
C THR A 184 -10.54 -5.25 -1.59
N ALA A 185 -9.93 -4.57 -2.54
CA ALA A 185 -9.90 -4.97 -3.95
C ALA A 185 -9.20 -6.33 -4.15
N GLU A 186 -8.12 -6.60 -3.41
CA GLU A 186 -7.44 -7.89 -3.42
C GLU A 186 -8.35 -9.02 -2.97
N MET A 187 -9.09 -8.80 -1.88
CA MET A 187 -10.04 -9.79 -1.37
C MET A 187 -11.20 -10.03 -2.33
N GLU A 188 -11.75 -8.99 -2.96
CA GLU A 188 -12.81 -9.11 -3.96
C GLU A 188 -12.36 -9.89 -5.19
N GLN A 189 -11.13 -9.65 -5.68
CA GLN A 189 -10.57 -10.40 -6.81
C GLN A 189 -10.39 -11.90 -6.51
N ARG A 190 -10.01 -12.25 -5.28
CA ARG A 190 -9.93 -13.66 -4.84
C ARG A 190 -11.30 -14.36 -4.78
N LEU A 191 -12.36 -13.61 -4.53
CA LEU A 191 -13.72 -14.16 -4.42
C LEU A 191 -14.40 -14.34 -5.79
N GLN A 192 -13.88 -13.71 -6.85
CA GLN A 192 -14.37 -13.93 -8.20
C GLN A 192 -13.92 -15.31 -8.68
N PRO A 193 -14.84 -16.23 -9.04
CA PRO A 193 -14.47 -17.52 -9.60
C PRO A 193 -13.73 -17.25 -10.92
N SER A 194 -12.53 -17.83 -11.07
CA SER A 194 -11.82 -17.84 -12.34
C SER A 194 -12.76 -18.38 -13.42
N ALA A 195 -13.12 -17.55 -14.39
CA ALA A 195 -13.83 -17.99 -15.56
C ALA A 195 -12.86 -18.90 -16.35
N TYR A 196 -13.07 -20.21 -16.25
CA TYR A 196 -12.46 -21.23 -17.11
C TYR A 196 -13.20 -21.27 -18.45
#